data_822a41dd56fbf09e38448d48205c2d5a
#
_entry.id   822a41dd56fbf09e38448d48205c2d5a
#
_cell.length_a   1.000
_cell.length_b   1.000
_cell.length_c   1.000
_cell.angle_alpha   90.00
_cell.angle_beta   90.00
_cell.angle_gamma   90.00
#
_symmetry.space_group_name_H-M   'P 1'
#
loop_
_entity.id
_entity.type
_entity.pdbx_description
1 polymer ?
#
loop_
_entity_poly.entity_id
_entity_poly.type
_entity_poly.pdbx_seq_one_letter_code
_entity_poly.pdbx_strand_id
1 'polypeptide(L)'
;HDGDDTLHSIPYQPSIFGFFYNKTLFAKAGIESTPTTWAELDAACAKLKDAGITPITADDAYLTSFIGYHLARYIGQDGVKALVTGEEYNGESVTWDDEKVKAAAESFADFAKKGYFSKNIATNKYPAGQNQEFAPGNAAIVICGSWLPNEAKDSVADDLEWGYFNY
;
A
#
# COMPACT_ATOMS: atom_id res chain seq x y z
N HIS A 1 9.49 -9.46 21.64
CA HIS A 1 10.22 -9.13 22.89
C HIS A 1 9.54 -7.95 23.54
N ASP A 2 8.79 -8.18 24.61
CA ASP A 2 8.06 -7.13 25.34
C ASP A 2 8.91 -6.50 26.45
N GLY A 3 10.24 -6.44 26.25
CA GLY A 3 11.18 -5.81 27.20
C GLY A 3 11.62 -6.71 28.36
N ASP A 4 11.18 -7.97 28.40
CA ASP A 4 11.77 -8.99 29.26
C ASP A 4 12.63 -9.97 28.43
N ASP A 5 13.51 -10.72 29.10
CA ASP A 5 14.37 -11.72 28.44
C ASP A 5 13.66 -13.05 28.17
N THR A 6 12.32 -13.07 28.15
CA THR A 6 11.51 -14.26 28.00
C THR A 6 11.09 -14.44 26.54
N LEU A 7 11.31 -15.61 25.97
CA LEU A 7 10.84 -15.98 24.64
C LEU A 7 9.37 -16.47 24.73
N HIS A 8 8.43 -15.60 24.34
CA HIS A 8 7.00 -15.92 24.38
C HIS A 8 6.51 -16.62 23.12
N SER A 9 7.19 -16.44 21.98
CA SER A 9 6.83 -17.05 20.71
C SER A 9 8.02 -17.15 19.76
N ILE A 10 7.97 -18.11 18.85
CA ILE A 10 8.94 -18.27 17.76
C ILE A 10 8.22 -17.91 16.46
N PRO A 11 8.60 -16.84 15.75
CA PRO A 11 8.03 -16.54 14.45
C PRO A 11 8.43 -17.62 13.45
N TYR A 12 7.44 -18.21 12.77
CA TYR A 12 7.69 -19.27 11.79
C TYR A 12 7.39 -18.86 10.34
N GLN A 13 6.65 -17.77 10.15
CA GLN A 13 6.26 -17.30 8.82
C GLN A 13 6.42 -15.78 8.73
N PRO A 14 7.51 -15.28 8.15
CA PRO A 14 7.64 -13.85 7.88
C PRO A 14 6.69 -13.44 6.75
N SER A 15 6.03 -12.30 6.89
CA SER A 15 5.22 -11.70 5.85
C SER A 15 5.77 -10.32 5.52
N ILE A 16 5.92 -10.04 4.23
CA ILE A 16 6.29 -8.71 3.72
C ILE A 16 5.03 -8.08 3.13
N PHE A 17 4.80 -6.82 3.45
CA PHE A 17 3.66 -6.05 2.95
C PHE A 17 4.14 -4.90 2.10
N GLY A 18 3.49 -4.67 0.94
CA GLY A 18 3.87 -3.59 0.02
C GLY A 18 3.06 -3.60 -1.26
N PHE A 19 3.64 -3.11 -2.34
CA PHE A 19 2.95 -2.86 -3.61
C PHE A 19 3.35 -3.90 -4.65
N PHE A 20 2.39 -4.67 -5.11
CA PHE A 20 2.54 -5.47 -6.31
C PHE A 20 2.08 -4.66 -7.52
N TYR A 21 2.77 -4.82 -8.64
CA TYR A 21 2.44 -4.09 -9.87
C TYR A 21 2.50 -4.97 -11.11
N ASN A 22 1.71 -4.61 -12.10
CA ASN A 22 1.70 -5.22 -13.42
C ASN A 22 2.74 -4.53 -14.31
N LYS A 23 3.81 -5.26 -14.66
CA LYS A 23 4.91 -4.75 -15.49
C LYS A 23 4.46 -4.33 -16.88
N THR A 24 3.56 -5.09 -17.50
CA THR A 24 3.01 -4.80 -18.82
C THR A 24 2.25 -3.46 -18.82
N LEU A 25 1.44 -3.19 -17.79
CA LEU A 25 0.71 -1.93 -17.65
C LEU A 25 1.65 -0.75 -17.35
N PHE A 26 2.70 -0.96 -16.55
CA PHE A 26 3.75 0.06 -16.35
C PHE A 26 4.45 0.40 -17.66
N ALA A 27 4.86 -0.60 -18.43
CA ALA A 27 5.48 -0.38 -19.73
C ALA A 27 4.57 0.37 -20.71
N LYS A 28 3.27 0.01 -20.78
CA LYS A 28 2.26 0.71 -21.59
C LYS A 28 2.13 2.20 -21.20
N ALA A 29 2.30 2.53 -19.93
CA ALA A 29 2.24 3.90 -19.43
C ALA A 29 3.61 4.64 -19.53
N GLY A 30 4.64 4.02 -20.09
CA GLY A 30 5.99 4.60 -20.18
C GLY A 30 6.67 4.77 -18.82
N ILE A 31 6.41 3.83 -17.90
CA ILE A 31 7.06 3.79 -16.58
C ILE A 31 8.19 2.75 -16.64
N GLU A 32 9.42 3.23 -16.61
CA GLU A 32 10.62 2.40 -16.80
C GLU A 32 11.18 1.83 -15.48
N SER A 33 10.86 2.46 -14.34
CA SER A 33 11.31 2.06 -13.02
C SER A 33 10.19 2.12 -11.98
N THR A 34 10.31 1.30 -10.94
CA THR A 34 9.39 1.34 -9.81
C THR A 34 9.58 2.57 -8.94
N PRO A 35 8.51 3.15 -8.38
CA PRO A 35 8.61 4.25 -7.43
C PRO A 35 9.40 3.86 -6.18
N THR A 36 10.21 4.79 -5.67
CA THR A 36 10.97 4.69 -4.42
C THR A 36 10.61 5.80 -3.45
N THR A 37 9.80 6.76 -3.90
CA THR A 37 9.30 7.89 -3.11
C THR A 37 7.81 8.11 -3.36
N TRP A 38 7.15 8.82 -2.44
CA TRP A 38 5.75 9.23 -2.61
C TRP A 38 5.51 10.05 -3.89
N ALA A 39 6.42 10.97 -4.18
CA ALA A 39 6.33 11.79 -5.39
C ALA A 39 6.45 10.97 -6.68
N GLU A 40 7.31 9.95 -6.67
CA GLU A 40 7.43 9.03 -7.81
C GLU A 40 6.21 8.12 -7.95
N LEU A 41 5.60 7.68 -6.85
CA LEU A 41 4.34 6.94 -6.89
C LEU A 41 3.21 7.81 -7.47
N ASP A 42 3.12 9.06 -7.03
CA ASP A 42 2.16 10.02 -7.56
C ASP A 42 2.34 10.22 -9.08
N ALA A 43 3.58 10.41 -9.52
CA ALA A 43 3.90 10.57 -10.94
C ALA A 43 3.60 9.30 -11.76
N ALA A 44 3.88 8.13 -11.22
CA ALA A 44 3.55 6.86 -11.85
C ALA A 44 2.03 6.68 -12.00
N CYS A 45 1.27 6.99 -10.94
CA CYS A 45 -0.20 6.95 -10.99
C CYS A 45 -0.78 7.95 -12.01
N ALA A 46 -0.19 9.13 -12.14
CA ALA A 46 -0.59 10.10 -13.16
C ALA A 46 -0.40 9.54 -14.58
N LYS A 47 0.77 8.96 -14.88
CA LYS A 47 1.05 8.34 -16.19
C LYS A 47 0.09 7.18 -16.49
N LEU A 48 -0.19 6.31 -15.50
CA LEU A 48 -1.14 5.22 -15.67
C LEU A 48 -2.53 5.74 -15.99
N LYS A 49 -3.00 6.74 -15.25
CA LYS A 49 -4.30 7.37 -15.48
C LYS A 49 -4.39 8.02 -16.86
N ASP A 50 -3.36 8.75 -17.29
CA ASP A 50 -3.29 9.39 -18.61
C ASP A 50 -3.29 8.36 -19.74
N ALA A 51 -2.75 7.17 -19.51
CA ALA A 51 -2.82 6.03 -20.42
C ALA A 51 -4.16 5.28 -20.37
N GLY A 52 -5.15 5.76 -19.59
CA GLY A 52 -6.45 5.12 -19.43
C GLY A 52 -6.45 3.85 -18.58
N ILE A 53 -5.40 3.64 -17.80
CA ILE A 53 -5.21 2.48 -16.93
C ILE A 53 -5.61 2.87 -15.50
N THR A 54 -6.38 2.02 -14.81
CA THR A 54 -6.65 2.21 -13.37
C THR A 54 -5.36 2.08 -12.58
N PRO A 55 -4.86 3.13 -11.90
CA PRO A 55 -3.57 3.06 -11.25
C PRO A 55 -3.52 2.08 -10.07
N ILE A 56 -4.44 2.20 -9.11
CA ILE A 56 -4.40 1.44 -7.86
C ILE A 56 -5.76 0.81 -7.56
N THR A 57 -5.73 -0.45 -7.14
CA THR A 57 -6.86 -1.08 -6.47
C THR A 57 -6.48 -1.48 -5.05
N ALA A 58 -7.47 -1.50 -4.16
CA ALA A 58 -7.37 -2.02 -2.81
C ALA A 58 -8.76 -2.50 -2.35
N ASP A 59 -8.82 -3.22 -1.26
CA ASP A 59 -10.04 -3.54 -0.54
C ASP A 59 -10.11 -2.80 0.80
N ASP A 60 -11.18 -3.01 1.54
CA ASP A 60 -11.44 -2.32 2.82
C ASP A 60 -10.39 -2.63 3.90
N ALA A 61 -9.73 -3.79 3.86
CA ALA A 61 -8.68 -4.14 4.81
C ALA A 61 -7.33 -3.50 4.41
N TYR A 62 -6.94 -3.63 3.14
CA TYR A 62 -5.60 -3.21 2.70
C TYR A 62 -5.48 -1.71 2.43
N LEU A 63 -6.59 -1.01 2.18
CA LEU A 63 -6.58 0.45 2.12
C LEU A 63 -6.14 1.07 3.46
N THR A 64 -6.58 0.50 4.59
CA THR A 64 -6.13 0.96 5.91
C THR A 64 -4.64 0.74 6.14
N SER A 65 -4.12 -0.38 5.63
CA SER A 65 -2.69 -0.66 5.66
C SER A 65 -1.87 0.31 4.81
N PHE A 66 -2.40 0.75 3.66
CA PHE A 66 -1.76 1.77 2.83
C PHE A 66 -1.69 3.11 3.57
N ILE A 67 -2.78 3.53 4.21
CA ILE A 67 -2.82 4.77 5.02
C ILE A 67 -1.79 4.68 6.15
N GLY A 68 -1.75 3.57 6.88
CA GLY A 68 -0.77 3.35 7.95
C GLY A 68 0.68 3.35 7.47
N TYR A 69 0.94 2.73 6.31
CA TYR A 69 2.26 2.74 5.68
C TYR A 69 2.69 4.17 5.30
N HIS A 70 1.77 4.96 4.71
CA HIS A 70 2.03 6.35 4.38
C HIS A 70 2.29 7.21 5.62
N LEU A 71 1.48 7.06 6.67
CA LEU A 71 1.66 7.75 7.95
C LEU A 71 3.04 7.46 8.57
N ALA A 72 3.49 6.21 8.52
CA ALA A 72 4.79 5.81 9.03
C ALA A 72 5.98 6.52 8.32
N ARG A 73 5.79 7.03 7.11
CA ARG A 73 6.81 7.82 6.40
C ARG A 73 6.98 9.23 6.98
N TYR A 74 5.97 9.75 7.67
CA TYR A 74 6.00 11.07 8.30
C TYR A 74 6.47 11.03 9.75
N ILE A 75 6.04 10.03 10.51
CA ILE A 75 6.28 9.97 11.97
C ILE A 75 7.14 8.77 12.42
N GLY A 76 7.58 7.92 11.49
CA GLY A 76 8.34 6.70 11.83
C GLY A 76 7.46 5.61 12.46
N GLN A 77 8.03 4.42 12.63
CA GLN A 77 7.31 3.29 13.25
C GLN A 77 7.04 3.52 14.73
N ASP A 78 8.00 4.09 15.44
CA ASP A 78 7.86 4.40 16.87
C ASP A 78 6.81 5.49 17.09
N GLY A 79 6.77 6.51 16.23
CA GLY A 79 5.72 7.52 16.22
C GLY A 79 4.33 6.95 15.93
N VAL A 80 4.21 5.98 15.01
CA VAL A 80 2.92 5.29 14.78
C VAL A 80 2.50 4.53 16.02
N LYS A 81 3.42 3.83 16.69
CA LYS A 81 3.11 3.10 17.91
C LYS A 81 2.69 4.05 19.03
N ALA A 82 3.43 5.15 19.25
CA ALA A 82 3.07 6.18 20.21
C ALA A 82 1.67 6.77 19.93
N LEU A 83 1.38 7.10 18.67
CA LEU A 83 0.07 7.63 18.26
C LEU A 83 -1.09 6.67 18.55
N VAL A 84 -0.92 5.39 18.24
CA VAL A 84 -1.97 4.37 18.39
C VAL A 84 -2.20 4.00 19.85
N THR A 85 -1.14 3.93 20.67
CA THR A 85 -1.26 3.62 22.11
C THR A 85 -1.65 4.84 22.94
N GLY A 86 -1.39 6.05 22.46
CA GLY A 86 -1.55 7.29 23.21
C GLY A 86 -0.48 7.49 24.29
N GLU A 87 0.59 6.71 24.26
CA GLU A 87 1.69 6.72 25.23
C GLU A 87 3.01 6.99 24.50
N GLU A 88 3.99 7.54 25.23
CA GLU A 88 5.34 7.68 24.70
C GLU A 88 5.95 6.29 24.38
N TYR A 89 6.60 6.19 23.24
CA TYR A 89 7.29 4.98 22.83
C TYR A 89 8.66 5.30 22.23
N ASN A 90 9.73 4.73 22.82
CA ASN A 90 11.13 4.96 22.43
C ASN A 90 11.52 6.45 22.31
N GLY A 91 10.97 7.32 23.18
CA GLY A 91 11.21 8.76 23.17
C GLY A 91 10.33 9.55 22.18
N GLU A 92 9.47 8.87 21.42
CA GLU A 92 8.49 9.53 20.54
C GLU A 92 7.16 9.71 21.26
N SER A 93 6.65 10.95 21.26
CA SER A 93 5.33 11.30 21.76
C SER A 93 4.57 12.00 20.62
N VAL A 94 3.58 11.32 20.07
CA VAL A 94 2.83 11.77 18.90
C VAL A 94 1.33 11.75 19.20
N THR A 95 0.65 12.80 18.82
CA THR A 95 -0.81 12.91 18.95
C THR A 95 -1.49 13.11 17.59
N TRP A 96 -2.80 12.93 17.52
CA TRP A 96 -3.58 13.17 16.30
C TRP A 96 -3.56 14.64 15.83
N ASP A 97 -3.20 15.57 16.73
CA ASP A 97 -3.05 16.98 16.41
C ASP A 97 -1.65 17.39 15.93
N ASP A 98 -0.71 16.46 15.90
CA ASP A 98 0.66 16.69 15.42
C ASP A 98 0.65 17.12 13.94
N GLU A 99 1.48 18.13 13.63
CA GLU A 99 1.56 18.68 12.27
C GLU A 99 2.00 17.65 11.23
N LYS A 100 2.87 16.70 11.59
CA LYS A 100 3.29 15.62 10.69
C LYS A 100 2.16 14.64 10.40
N VAL A 101 1.30 14.37 11.40
CA VAL A 101 0.12 13.51 11.22
C VAL A 101 -0.89 14.20 10.29
N LYS A 102 -1.15 15.49 10.50
CA LYS A 102 -2.01 16.30 9.63
C LYS A 102 -1.46 16.35 8.20
N ALA A 103 -0.16 16.61 8.04
CA ALA A 103 0.48 16.63 6.73
C ALA A 103 0.39 15.30 6.00
N ALA A 104 0.56 14.17 6.71
CA ALA A 104 0.36 12.84 6.12
C ALA A 104 -1.09 12.62 5.66
N ALA A 105 -2.06 13.01 6.48
CA ALA A 105 -3.47 12.90 6.15
C ALA A 105 -3.87 13.78 4.95
N GLU A 106 -3.41 15.02 4.91
CA GLU A 106 -3.64 15.95 3.80
C GLU A 106 -3.02 15.42 2.50
N SER A 107 -1.76 14.98 2.56
CA SER A 107 -1.05 14.40 1.42
C SER A 107 -1.78 13.17 0.85
N PHE A 108 -2.27 12.28 1.71
CA PHE A 108 -3.03 11.11 1.27
C PHE A 108 -4.40 11.49 0.71
N ALA A 109 -5.09 12.45 1.34
CA ALA A 109 -6.39 12.95 0.86
C ALA A 109 -6.26 13.61 -0.52
N ASP A 110 -5.20 14.38 -0.75
CA ASP A 110 -4.94 15.00 -2.05
C ASP A 110 -4.60 13.96 -3.12
N PHE A 111 -3.84 12.93 -2.78
CA PHE A 111 -3.61 11.79 -3.65
C PHE A 111 -4.92 11.08 -4.04
N ALA A 112 -5.81 10.84 -3.07
CA ALA A 112 -7.10 10.20 -3.31
C ALA A 112 -8.00 11.05 -4.23
N LYS A 113 -8.01 12.38 -4.08
CA LYS A 113 -8.79 13.32 -4.94
C LYS A 113 -8.35 13.29 -6.40
N LYS A 114 -7.12 12.85 -6.70
CA LYS A 114 -6.62 12.76 -8.08
C LYS A 114 -7.26 11.64 -8.88
N GLY A 115 -8.05 10.76 -8.24
CA GLY A 115 -8.79 9.70 -8.90
C GLY A 115 -7.88 8.57 -9.40
N TYR A 116 -6.87 8.22 -8.63
CA TYR A 116 -5.97 7.11 -8.92
C TYR A 116 -6.49 5.76 -8.45
N PHE A 117 -7.44 5.77 -7.53
CA PHE A 117 -8.05 4.55 -7.04
C PHE A 117 -9.13 4.02 -7.99
N SER A 118 -9.28 2.70 -8.01
CA SER A 118 -10.39 2.05 -8.68
C SER A 118 -11.74 2.63 -8.27
N LYS A 119 -12.68 2.68 -9.21
CA LYS A 119 -14.07 3.10 -8.94
C LYS A 119 -14.76 2.19 -7.94
N ASN A 120 -14.29 0.95 -7.79
CA ASN A 120 -14.85 -0.05 -6.90
C ASN A 120 -14.21 -0.02 -5.49
N ILE A 121 -13.25 0.89 -5.23
CA ILE A 121 -12.50 0.94 -3.96
C ILE A 121 -13.40 0.91 -2.72
N ALA A 122 -14.56 1.57 -2.78
CA ALA A 122 -15.50 1.63 -1.67
C ALA A 122 -16.34 0.34 -1.49
N THR A 123 -16.36 -0.51 -2.50
CA THR A 123 -17.18 -1.75 -2.51
C THR A 123 -16.34 -3.02 -2.52
N ASN A 124 -15.04 -2.90 -2.82
CA ASN A 124 -14.11 -4.02 -2.77
C ASN A 124 -13.99 -4.53 -1.34
N LYS A 125 -14.28 -5.81 -1.15
CA LYS A 125 -14.26 -6.47 0.15
C LYS A 125 -13.16 -7.52 0.21
N TYR A 126 -12.42 -7.53 1.33
CA TYR A 126 -11.50 -8.60 1.65
C TYR A 126 -12.25 -9.96 1.69
N PRO A 127 -11.63 -11.07 1.24
CA PRO A 127 -10.27 -11.17 0.69
C PRO A 127 -10.17 -11.03 -0.84
N ALA A 128 -11.25 -10.97 -1.56
CA ALA A 128 -11.23 -11.16 -3.01
C ALA A 128 -11.33 -9.85 -3.83
N GLY A 129 -11.85 -8.77 -3.25
CA GLY A 129 -12.26 -7.59 -4.01
C GLY A 129 -11.14 -6.98 -4.86
N GLN A 130 -9.99 -6.70 -4.26
CA GLN A 130 -8.85 -6.15 -4.99
C GLN A 130 -8.20 -7.15 -5.96
N ASN A 131 -8.19 -8.45 -5.59
CA ASN A 131 -7.60 -9.50 -6.42
C ASN A 131 -8.37 -9.67 -7.73
N GLN A 132 -9.70 -9.51 -7.72
CA GLN A 132 -10.56 -9.57 -8.90
C GLN A 132 -10.33 -8.41 -9.89
N GLU A 133 -9.69 -7.33 -9.46
CA GLU A 133 -9.30 -6.24 -10.35
C GLU A 133 -7.84 -6.36 -10.80
N PHE A 134 -6.93 -6.69 -9.88
CA PHE A 134 -5.51 -6.77 -10.19
C PHE A 134 -5.14 -8.00 -11.04
N ALA A 135 -5.58 -9.19 -10.64
CA ALA A 135 -5.18 -10.42 -11.28
C ALA A 135 -5.54 -10.51 -12.78
N PRO A 136 -6.74 -10.08 -13.24
CA PRO A 136 -7.04 -10.01 -14.67
C PRO A 136 -6.45 -8.80 -15.39
N GLY A 137 -5.66 -7.95 -14.71
CA GLY A 137 -5.02 -6.78 -15.31
C GLY A 137 -5.91 -5.53 -15.44
N ASN A 138 -6.98 -5.41 -14.66
CA ASN A 138 -7.86 -4.24 -14.67
C ASN A 138 -7.32 -3.06 -13.84
N ALA A 139 -6.34 -3.32 -12.97
CA ALA A 139 -5.61 -2.29 -12.22
C ALA A 139 -4.10 -2.58 -12.25
N ALA A 140 -3.29 -1.52 -12.24
CA ALA A 140 -1.84 -1.64 -12.40
C ALA A 140 -1.12 -1.94 -11.09
N ILE A 141 -1.63 -1.47 -9.95
CA ILE A 141 -1.01 -1.61 -8.63
C ILE A 141 -2.04 -2.12 -7.64
N VAL A 142 -1.60 -3.03 -6.76
CA VAL A 142 -2.36 -3.49 -5.60
C VAL A 142 -1.47 -3.53 -4.37
N ILE A 143 -2.00 -3.13 -3.22
CA ILE A 143 -1.31 -3.28 -1.95
C ILE A 143 -1.71 -4.59 -1.28
N CYS A 144 -0.74 -5.43 -0.98
CA CYS A 144 -0.99 -6.73 -0.37
C CYS A 144 0.27 -7.29 0.30
N GLY A 145 0.13 -8.41 0.99
CA GLY A 145 1.24 -9.15 1.55
C GLY A 145 1.83 -10.17 0.57
N SER A 146 2.96 -10.75 0.95
CA SER A 146 3.71 -11.74 0.16
C SER A 146 2.93 -13.01 -0.20
N TRP A 147 1.74 -13.19 0.31
CA TRP A 147 0.81 -14.29 -0.02
C TRP A 147 -0.02 -14.03 -1.29
N LEU A 148 -0.07 -12.80 -1.82
CA LEU A 148 -0.87 -12.44 -2.99
C LEU A 148 -0.70 -13.41 -4.18
N PRO A 149 0.52 -13.85 -4.56
CA PRO A 149 0.68 -14.81 -5.65
C PRO A 149 -0.10 -16.12 -5.47
N ASN A 150 -0.21 -16.59 -4.21
CA ASN A 150 -0.97 -17.80 -3.92
C ASN A 150 -2.49 -17.56 -3.91
N GLU A 151 -2.93 -16.40 -3.41
CA GLU A 151 -4.36 -16.04 -3.41
C GLU A 151 -4.90 -15.81 -4.82
N ALA A 152 -4.12 -15.15 -5.67
CA ALA A 152 -4.58 -14.74 -6.99
C ALA A 152 -4.33 -15.80 -8.09
N LYS A 153 -3.62 -16.88 -7.82
CA LYS A 153 -3.11 -17.86 -8.80
C LYS A 153 -4.15 -18.36 -9.82
N ASP A 154 -5.41 -18.53 -9.39
CA ASP A 154 -6.48 -19.07 -10.22
C ASP A 154 -7.23 -17.97 -11.03
N SER A 155 -6.86 -16.70 -10.82
CA SER A 155 -7.50 -15.52 -11.44
C SER A 155 -6.52 -14.67 -12.26
N VAL A 156 -5.24 -15.04 -12.27
CA VAL A 156 -4.18 -14.31 -12.96
C VAL A 156 -4.35 -14.47 -14.46
N ALA A 157 -4.28 -13.36 -15.20
CA ALA A 157 -4.22 -13.40 -16.64
C ALA A 157 -2.92 -14.09 -17.11
N ASP A 158 -3.00 -14.86 -18.20
CA ASP A 158 -1.88 -15.67 -18.71
C ASP A 158 -0.63 -14.85 -19.04
N ASP A 159 -0.80 -13.56 -19.33
CA ASP A 159 0.26 -12.61 -19.69
C ASP A 159 0.64 -11.65 -18.56
N LEU A 160 0.14 -11.85 -17.35
CA LEU A 160 0.45 -10.99 -16.21
C LEU A 160 1.89 -11.24 -15.69
N GLU A 161 2.77 -10.30 -15.98
CA GLU A 161 4.08 -10.21 -15.34
C GLU A 161 4.02 -9.29 -14.11
N TRP A 162 4.44 -9.81 -12.98
CA TRP A 162 4.39 -9.10 -11.69
C TRP A 162 5.74 -8.51 -11.31
N GLY A 163 5.68 -7.48 -10.52
CA GLY A 163 6.79 -6.97 -9.75
C GLY A 163 6.34 -6.56 -8.36
N TYR A 164 7.29 -6.19 -7.53
CA TYR A 164 7.06 -5.73 -6.17
C TYR A 164 7.93 -4.51 -5.89
N PHE A 165 7.40 -3.53 -5.17
CA PHE A 165 8.16 -2.38 -4.70
C PHE A 165 7.64 -1.84 -3.37
N ASN A 166 8.47 -1.02 -2.72
CA ASN A 166 8.13 -0.15 -1.61
C ASN A 166 8.71 1.25 -1.91
N TYR A 167 8.00 2.30 -1.50
CA TYR A 167 8.48 3.68 -1.58
C TYR A 167 8.88 4.22 -0.21
#